data_90cfd449ce35b6ddcb9ba0a5e2f8584c
#
_entry.id   90cfd449ce35b6ddcb9ba0a5e2f8584c
#
_cell.length_a   1.000
_cell.length_b   1.000
_cell.length_c   1.000
_cell.angle_alpha   90.00
_cell.angle_beta   90.00
_cell.angle_gamma   90.00
#
_symmetry.space_group_name_H-M   'P 1'
#
loop_
_entity.id
_entity.type
_entity.pdbx_description
1 polymer ?
#
loop_
_entity_poly.entity_id
_entity_poly.type
_entity_poly.pdbx_seq_one_letter_code
_entity_poly.pdbx_strand_id
1 'polypeptide(L)'
;MKLDRIDIKILHVLQQHGRMTNVELSEVVNLSPSPCLMRVKKLQSEGYIEGYSAQINVGKLGQTLTVFTEVTLKNHRQIDFTRFLAAVEKIDQLIECHVVSGGYDYLLKFVTAGIGEYQEIMERLVELEVGIDKYFSFVVLKSPVVKRHLPLTNLFRP
;
A
#
# COMPACT_ATOMS: atom_id res chain seq x y z
N MET A 1 -4.83 -21.78 -7.68
CA MET A 1 -4.57 -22.75 -6.58
C MET A 1 -5.54 -22.49 -5.42
N LYS A 2 -6.07 -23.51 -4.74
CA LYS A 2 -6.82 -23.32 -3.50
C LYS A 2 -5.83 -23.36 -2.34
N LEU A 3 -5.77 -22.29 -1.52
CA LEU A 3 -4.90 -22.22 -0.35
C LEU A 3 -5.47 -23.06 0.80
N ASP A 4 -4.60 -23.72 1.55
CA ASP A 4 -4.95 -24.38 2.80
C ASP A 4 -4.56 -23.54 4.03
N ARG A 5 -4.88 -24.02 5.23
CA ARG A 5 -4.55 -23.32 6.49
C ARG A 5 -3.06 -23.12 6.70
N ILE A 6 -2.24 -24.04 6.21
CA ILE A 6 -0.78 -23.96 6.34
C ILE A 6 -0.26 -22.89 5.41
N ASP A 7 -0.75 -22.81 4.16
CA ASP A 7 -0.38 -21.77 3.21
C ASP A 7 -0.68 -20.37 3.74
N ILE A 8 -1.89 -20.17 4.31
CA ILE A 8 -2.25 -18.90 4.97
C ILE A 8 -1.33 -18.61 6.17
N LYS A 9 -0.95 -19.62 6.95
CA LYS A 9 -0.02 -19.44 8.07
C LYS A 9 1.38 -19.06 7.59
N ILE A 10 1.87 -19.68 6.52
CA ILE A 10 3.16 -19.31 5.87
C ILE A 10 3.14 -17.84 5.45
N LEU A 11 2.11 -17.42 4.69
CA LEU A 11 1.95 -16.03 4.26
C LEU A 11 1.87 -15.05 5.45
N HIS A 12 1.13 -15.43 6.51
CA HIS A 12 1.00 -14.62 7.72
C HIS A 12 2.33 -14.42 8.45
N VAL A 13 3.16 -15.45 8.54
CA VAL A 13 4.48 -15.38 9.17
C VAL A 13 5.46 -14.59 8.30
N LEU A 14 5.52 -14.86 7.00
CA LEU A 14 6.46 -14.21 6.10
C LEU A 14 6.22 -12.70 5.94
N GLN A 15 4.98 -12.22 5.99
CA GLN A 15 4.72 -10.76 5.94
C GLN A 15 5.27 -10.02 7.18
N GLN A 16 5.46 -10.71 8.30
CA GLN A 16 6.01 -10.13 9.54
C GLN A 16 7.52 -10.33 9.61
N HIS A 17 8.01 -11.45 9.11
CA HIS A 17 9.39 -11.92 9.24
C HIS A 17 9.96 -12.33 7.86
N GLY A 18 10.00 -11.41 6.91
CA GLY A 18 10.40 -11.68 5.52
C GLY A 18 11.83 -12.20 5.32
N ARG A 19 12.70 -12.09 6.33
CA ARG A 19 14.08 -12.61 6.32
C ARG A 19 14.24 -13.95 7.07
N MET A 20 13.15 -14.52 7.57
CA MET A 20 13.17 -15.81 8.25
C MET A 20 13.70 -16.90 7.32
N THR A 21 14.56 -17.78 7.84
CA THR A 21 15.06 -18.92 7.09
C THR A 21 13.96 -19.97 6.90
N ASN A 22 14.12 -20.84 5.90
CA ASN A 22 13.14 -21.89 5.68
C ASN A 22 13.06 -22.89 6.85
N VAL A 23 14.17 -23.10 7.57
CA VAL A 23 14.20 -23.96 8.76
C VAL A 23 13.33 -23.35 9.87
N GLU A 24 13.57 -22.10 10.23
CA GLU A 24 12.77 -21.36 11.22
C GLU A 24 11.30 -21.31 10.83
N LEU A 25 10.97 -21.03 9.57
CA LEU A 25 9.61 -21.01 9.08
C LEU A 25 8.94 -22.38 9.23
N SER A 26 9.65 -23.44 8.87
CA SER A 26 9.13 -24.82 8.94
C SER A 26 8.75 -25.23 10.38
N GLU A 27 9.54 -24.83 11.36
CA GLU A 27 9.23 -25.03 12.79
C GLU A 27 7.95 -24.30 13.21
N VAL A 28 7.83 -23.02 12.84
CA VAL A 28 6.64 -22.18 13.17
C VAL A 28 5.36 -22.74 12.56
N VAL A 29 5.44 -23.29 11.33
CA VAL A 29 4.23 -23.82 10.65
C VAL A 29 4.02 -25.32 10.90
N ASN A 30 4.88 -25.95 11.69
CA ASN A 30 4.87 -27.38 12.01
C ASN A 30 4.98 -28.29 10.76
N LEU A 31 5.97 -28.00 9.93
CA LEU A 31 6.36 -28.83 8.77
C LEU A 31 7.83 -29.22 8.88
N SER A 32 8.23 -30.23 8.11
CA SER A 32 9.65 -30.43 7.82
C SER A 32 10.14 -29.43 6.77
N PRO A 33 11.46 -29.11 6.72
CA PRO A 33 11.99 -28.04 5.85
C PRO A 33 11.69 -28.22 4.36
N SER A 34 11.74 -29.45 3.84
CA SER A 34 11.52 -29.69 2.41
C SER A 34 10.08 -29.39 1.95
N PRO A 35 9.02 -29.92 2.57
CA PRO A 35 7.63 -29.52 2.26
C PRO A 35 7.36 -28.02 2.48
N CYS A 36 7.97 -27.41 3.51
CA CYS A 36 7.85 -25.98 3.73
C CYS A 36 8.42 -25.17 2.54
N LEU A 37 9.64 -25.48 2.10
CA LEU A 37 10.27 -24.84 0.94
C LEU A 37 9.43 -24.99 -0.33
N MET A 38 8.87 -26.19 -0.56
CA MET A 38 8.04 -26.44 -1.73
C MET A 38 6.77 -25.58 -1.73
N ARG A 39 6.15 -25.38 -0.57
CA ARG A 39 4.97 -24.52 -0.41
C ARG A 39 5.33 -23.04 -0.66
N VAL A 40 6.44 -22.55 -0.08
CA VAL A 40 6.90 -21.17 -0.29
C VAL A 40 7.17 -20.92 -1.77
N LYS A 41 7.91 -21.82 -2.45
CA LYS A 41 8.17 -21.71 -3.89
C LYS A 41 6.88 -21.69 -4.72
N LYS A 42 5.91 -22.50 -4.35
CA LYS A 42 4.60 -22.53 -5.01
C LYS A 42 3.83 -21.22 -4.78
N LEU A 43 3.81 -20.69 -3.57
CA LEU A 43 3.18 -19.40 -3.26
C LEU A 43 3.83 -18.23 -4.03
N GLN A 44 5.15 -18.29 -4.24
CA GLN A 44 5.87 -17.34 -5.08
C GLN A 44 5.51 -17.49 -6.57
N SER A 45 5.55 -18.71 -7.10
CA SER A 45 5.26 -18.95 -8.52
C SER A 45 3.81 -18.65 -8.92
N GLU A 46 2.88 -18.80 -7.97
CA GLU A 46 1.45 -18.48 -8.15
C GLU A 46 1.13 -16.99 -7.84
N GLY A 47 2.14 -16.17 -7.50
CA GLY A 47 1.98 -14.74 -7.27
C GLY A 47 1.34 -14.33 -5.93
N TYR A 48 1.20 -15.27 -4.96
CA TYR A 48 0.73 -14.92 -3.61
C TYR A 48 1.80 -14.17 -2.81
N ILE A 49 3.07 -14.40 -3.10
CA ILE A 49 4.21 -13.64 -2.59
C ILE A 49 4.78 -12.86 -3.77
N GLU A 50 4.54 -11.56 -3.78
CA GLU A 50 5.00 -10.65 -4.85
C GLU A 50 6.47 -10.27 -4.69
N GLY A 51 6.99 -10.28 -3.45
CA GLY A 51 8.35 -9.92 -3.16
C GLY A 51 8.63 -9.76 -1.67
N TYR A 52 9.85 -9.37 -1.37
CA TYR A 52 10.31 -9.06 -0.02
C TYR A 52 10.91 -7.66 -0.01
N SER A 53 10.51 -6.82 0.95
CA SER A 53 11.00 -5.46 1.08
C SER A 53 11.50 -5.18 2.49
N ALA A 54 12.45 -4.25 2.61
CA ALA A 54 12.90 -3.76 3.89
C ALA A 54 11.93 -2.73 4.45
N GLN A 55 11.65 -2.79 5.75
CA GLN A 55 10.95 -1.73 6.45
C GLN A 55 11.96 -0.66 6.89
N ILE A 56 11.81 0.54 6.32
CA ILE A 56 12.70 1.67 6.61
C ILE A 56 12.12 2.50 7.75
N ASN A 57 12.95 2.82 8.75
CA ASN A 57 12.59 3.80 9.78
C ASN A 57 12.83 5.21 9.22
N VAL A 58 11.84 5.73 8.52
CA VAL A 58 11.91 7.05 7.85
C VAL A 58 12.16 8.17 8.86
N GLY A 59 11.65 8.05 10.09
CA GLY A 59 11.88 9.05 11.13
C GLY A 59 13.35 9.22 11.56
N LYS A 60 14.22 8.23 11.25
CA LYS A 60 15.67 8.36 11.43
C LYS A 60 16.38 9.07 10.27
N LEU A 61 15.74 9.17 9.12
CA LEU A 61 16.29 9.82 7.92
C LEU A 61 16.00 11.32 7.91
N GLY A 62 14.89 11.74 8.50
CA GLY A 62 14.49 13.14 8.55
C GLY A 62 13.01 13.31 8.87
N GLN A 63 12.56 14.57 8.80
CA GLN A 63 11.14 14.88 8.96
C GLN A 63 10.40 14.66 7.65
N THR A 64 9.22 14.08 7.74
CA THR A 64 8.30 13.93 6.62
C THR A 64 6.90 14.34 7.04
N LEU A 65 6.11 14.80 6.09
CA LEU A 65 4.72 15.16 6.25
C LEU A 65 3.86 14.15 5.50
N THR A 66 2.89 13.56 6.17
CA THR A 66 1.86 12.75 5.52
C THR A 66 0.60 13.59 5.36
N VAL A 67 0.04 13.60 4.15
CA VAL A 67 -1.22 14.29 3.85
C VAL A 67 -2.18 13.33 3.17
N PHE A 68 -3.40 13.24 3.66
CA PHE A 68 -4.50 12.62 2.93
C PHE A 68 -5.28 13.70 2.19
N THR A 69 -5.59 13.42 0.92
CA THR A 69 -6.30 14.37 0.06
C THR A 69 -7.51 13.70 -0.56
N GLU A 70 -8.69 14.21 -0.25
CA GLU A 70 -9.94 13.86 -0.93
C GLU A 70 -10.03 14.67 -2.22
N VAL A 71 -10.30 14.02 -3.33
CA VAL A 71 -10.44 14.67 -4.65
C VAL A 71 -11.77 14.32 -5.26
N THR A 72 -12.48 15.34 -5.76
CA THR A 72 -13.69 15.19 -6.56
C THR A 72 -13.40 15.72 -7.96
N LEU A 73 -13.78 14.96 -8.99
CA LEU A 73 -13.65 15.36 -10.38
C LEU A 73 -14.90 16.10 -10.88
N LYS A 74 -14.72 17.03 -11.82
CA LYS A 74 -15.83 17.78 -12.47
C LYS A 74 -16.74 16.87 -13.28
N ASN A 75 -16.17 15.87 -13.93
CA ASN A 75 -16.87 14.92 -14.78
C ASN A 75 -16.47 13.49 -14.45
N HIS A 76 -17.39 12.54 -14.64
CA HIS A 76 -17.21 11.14 -14.29
C HIS A 76 -17.23 10.23 -15.53
N ARG A 77 -16.68 10.70 -16.68
CA ARG A 77 -16.48 9.85 -17.85
C ARG A 77 -15.18 9.08 -17.71
N GLN A 78 -15.08 7.94 -18.36
CA GLN A 78 -13.88 7.11 -18.31
C GLN A 78 -12.60 7.87 -18.66
N ILE A 79 -12.68 8.79 -19.63
CA ILE A 79 -11.53 9.60 -20.06
C ILE A 79 -11.05 10.56 -18.94
N ASP A 80 -11.95 11.08 -18.13
CA ASP A 80 -11.64 12.01 -17.05
C ASP A 80 -10.89 11.28 -15.93
N PHE A 81 -11.33 10.07 -15.56
CA PHE A 81 -10.62 9.19 -14.63
C PHE A 81 -9.24 8.80 -15.13
N THR A 82 -9.14 8.39 -16.41
CA THR A 82 -7.85 7.99 -17.01
C THR A 82 -6.85 9.15 -17.03
N ARG A 83 -7.31 10.37 -17.38
CA ARG A 83 -6.48 11.58 -17.40
C ARG A 83 -5.95 11.91 -16.01
N PHE A 84 -6.81 11.88 -15.00
CA PHE A 84 -6.45 12.14 -13.61
C PHE A 84 -5.41 11.12 -13.13
N LEU A 85 -5.68 9.82 -13.28
CA LEU A 85 -4.77 8.74 -12.85
C LEU A 85 -3.41 8.84 -13.52
N ALA A 86 -3.35 9.09 -14.83
CA ALA A 86 -2.10 9.25 -15.57
C ALA A 86 -1.25 10.45 -15.11
N ALA A 87 -1.88 11.47 -14.51
CA ALA A 87 -1.17 12.61 -13.95
C ALA A 87 -0.64 12.30 -12.55
N VAL A 88 -1.47 11.71 -11.68
CA VAL A 88 -1.07 11.47 -10.28
C VAL A 88 -0.05 10.33 -10.17
N GLU A 89 -0.08 9.33 -11.05
CA GLU A 89 0.87 8.22 -11.09
C GLU A 89 2.33 8.67 -11.30
N LYS A 90 2.53 9.85 -11.87
CA LYS A 90 3.87 10.43 -12.11
C LYS A 90 4.45 11.16 -10.90
N ILE A 91 3.73 11.22 -9.80
CA ILE A 91 4.14 11.95 -8.59
C ILE A 91 4.79 10.96 -7.63
N ASP A 92 6.10 11.07 -7.46
CA ASP A 92 6.87 10.17 -6.58
C ASP A 92 6.42 10.23 -5.11
N GLN A 93 5.93 11.38 -4.66
CA GLN A 93 5.43 11.60 -3.32
C GLN A 93 4.03 11.00 -3.07
N LEU A 94 3.32 10.58 -4.13
CA LEU A 94 2.06 9.86 -4.01
C LEU A 94 2.33 8.40 -3.65
N ILE A 95 1.90 8.00 -2.48
CA ILE A 95 2.13 6.65 -1.95
C ILE A 95 0.95 5.73 -2.19
N GLU A 96 -0.28 6.27 -2.10
CA GLU A 96 -1.51 5.50 -2.28
C GLU A 96 -2.55 6.36 -3.01
N CYS A 97 -3.29 5.73 -3.92
CA CYS A 97 -4.43 6.33 -4.61
C CYS A 97 -5.58 5.33 -4.59
N HIS A 98 -6.66 5.67 -3.93
CA HIS A 98 -7.84 4.83 -3.79
C HIS A 98 -9.04 5.47 -4.46
N VAL A 99 -9.75 4.71 -5.31
CA VAL A 99 -11.12 5.05 -5.72
C VAL A 99 -12.02 4.68 -4.55
N VAL A 100 -12.87 5.58 -4.13
CA VAL A 100 -13.75 5.37 -2.98
C VAL A 100 -15.22 5.60 -3.35
N SER A 101 -16.10 4.96 -2.62
CA SER A 101 -17.54 5.25 -2.68
C SER A 101 -17.88 6.29 -1.62
N GLY A 102 -18.61 7.36 -1.98
CA GLY A 102 -19.02 8.37 -1.01
C GLY A 102 -19.06 9.78 -1.58
N GLY A 103 -18.69 10.77 -0.79
CA GLY A 103 -18.80 12.20 -1.13
C GLY A 103 -17.69 12.75 -2.03
N TYR A 104 -16.70 11.94 -2.41
CA TYR A 104 -15.59 12.28 -3.29
C TYR A 104 -15.14 11.04 -4.08
N ASP A 105 -14.32 11.22 -5.12
CA ASP A 105 -13.96 10.15 -6.05
C ASP A 105 -12.69 9.41 -5.65
N TYR A 106 -11.69 10.14 -5.16
CA TYR A 106 -10.37 9.61 -4.83
C TYR A 106 -9.92 10.03 -3.44
N LEU A 107 -9.30 9.09 -2.73
CA LEU A 107 -8.49 9.34 -1.54
C LEU A 107 -7.03 9.11 -1.89
N LEU A 108 -6.23 10.16 -1.80
CA LEU A 108 -4.80 10.15 -2.06
C LEU A 108 -4.03 10.22 -0.76
N LYS A 109 -2.88 9.56 -0.70
CA LYS A 109 -1.95 9.66 0.41
C LYS A 109 -0.60 10.13 -0.12
N PHE A 110 -0.19 11.31 0.29
CA PHE A 110 1.13 11.86 0.00
C PHE A 110 2.07 11.75 1.19
N VAL A 111 3.36 11.56 0.89
CA VAL A 111 4.44 11.70 1.88
C VAL A 111 5.47 12.65 1.28
N THR A 112 5.64 13.81 1.91
CA THR A 112 6.48 14.91 1.42
C THR A 112 7.50 15.33 2.48
N ALA A 113 8.51 16.11 2.11
CA ALA A 113 9.46 16.69 3.04
C ALA A 113 8.83 17.79 3.93
N GLY A 114 7.73 18.39 3.47
CA GLY A 114 7.01 19.42 4.22
C GLY A 114 5.79 19.93 3.48
N ILE A 115 5.09 20.91 4.08
CA ILE A 115 3.85 21.46 3.54
C ILE A 115 4.08 22.21 2.22
N GLY A 116 5.23 22.88 2.05
CA GLY A 116 5.54 23.61 0.83
C GLY A 116 5.61 22.68 -0.38
N GLU A 117 6.32 21.55 -0.28
CA GLU A 117 6.39 20.56 -1.36
C GLU A 117 5.01 20.01 -1.71
N TYR A 118 4.17 19.74 -0.71
CA TYR A 118 2.81 19.30 -0.94
C TYR A 118 1.98 20.35 -1.68
N GLN A 119 2.10 21.63 -1.30
CA GLN A 119 1.40 22.72 -1.98
C GLN A 119 1.80 22.84 -3.45
N GLU A 120 3.11 22.80 -3.74
CA GLU A 120 3.63 22.82 -5.12
C GLU A 120 3.10 21.64 -5.97
N ILE A 121 2.95 20.45 -5.37
CA ILE A 121 2.36 19.28 -6.04
C ILE A 121 0.90 19.57 -6.40
N MET A 122 0.11 20.06 -5.46
CA MET A 122 -1.31 20.31 -5.68
C MET A 122 -1.55 21.45 -6.68
N GLU A 123 -0.75 22.53 -6.62
CA GLU A 123 -0.80 23.63 -7.58
C GLU A 123 -0.54 23.12 -9.00
N ARG A 124 0.51 22.32 -9.21
CA ARG A 124 0.81 21.70 -10.51
C ARG A 124 -0.32 20.79 -11.00
N LEU A 125 -0.94 20.01 -10.12
CA LEU A 125 -2.07 19.15 -10.50
C LEU A 125 -3.29 19.96 -10.96
N VAL A 126 -3.56 21.09 -10.30
CA VAL A 126 -4.65 22.00 -10.69
C VAL A 126 -4.33 22.68 -12.03
N GLU A 127 -3.09 23.14 -12.23
CA GLU A 127 -2.63 23.76 -13.48
C GLU A 127 -2.67 22.82 -14.69
N LEU A 128 -2.47 21.53 -14.48
CA LEU A 128 -2.57 20.51 -15.53
C LEU A 128 -4.02 20.27 -16.01
N GLU A 129 -5.00 20.91 -15.42
CA GLU A 129 -6.44 20.79 -15.77
C GLU A 129 -6.90 19.33 -15.89
N VAL A 130 -6.45 18.48 -14.99
CA VAL A 130 -6.75 17.04 -14.97
C VAL A 130 -8.19 16.71 -14.53
N GLY A 131 -9.04 17.73 -14.45
CA GLY A 131 -10.46 17.58 -14.17
C GLY A 131 -10.83 17.66 -12.69
N ILE A 132 -9.96 18.14 -11.82
CA ILE A 132 -10.27 18.36 -10.40
C ILE A 132 -11.33 19.46 -10.28
N ASP A 133 -12.43 19.17 -9.60
CA ASP A 133 -13.45 20.12 -9.20
C ASP A 133 -13.09 20.78 -7.87
N LYS A 134 -12.86 19.94 -6.87
CA LYS A 134 -12.45 20.35 -5.53
C LYS A 134 -11.57 19.29 -4.88
N TYR A 135 -10.77 19.71 -3.91
CA TYR A 135 -10.04 18.80 -3.05
C TYR A 135 -9.98 19.33 -1.61
N PHE A 136 -9.83 18.41 -0.67
CA PHE A 136 -9.63 18.71 0.74
C PHE A 136 -8.39 17.96 1.24
N SER A 137 -7.53 18.68 1.96
CA SER A 137 -6.25 18.17 2.45
C SER A 137 -6.26 18.03 3.95
N PHE A 138 -5.88 16.85 4.44
CA PHE A 138 -5.80 16.51 5.86
C PHE A 138 -4.37 16.17 6.22
N VAL A 139 -3.71 17.07 6.92
CA VAL A 139 -2.35 16.86 7.43
C VAL A 139 -2.41 15.92 8.62
N VAL A 140 -1.64 14.83 8.55
CA VAL A 140 -1.53 13.88 9.66
C VAL A 140 -0.67 14.47 10.77
N LEU A 141 -1.27 14.78 11.89
CA LEU A 141 -0.55 15.29 13.06
C LEU A 141 0.15 14.18 13.84
N LYS A 142 -0.46 12.99 13.91
CA LYS A 142 0.08 11.82 14.62
C LYS A 142 -0.57 10.54 14.11
N SER A 143 0.21 9.48 14.00
CA SER A 143 -0.27 8.14 13.68
C SER A 143 -0.06 7.21 14.88
N PRO A 144 -1.00 7.17 15.83
CA PRO A 144 -0.83 6.41 17.08
C PRO A 144 -0.77 4.89 16.87
N VAL A 145 -1.35 4.40 15.77
CA VAL A 145 -1.33 2.98 15.41
C VAL A 145 -1.10 2.84 13.91
N VAL A 146 -0.03 2.18 13.52
CA VAL A 146 0.24 1.77 12.13
C VAL A 146 0.67 0.31 12.13
N LYS A 147 -0.18 -0.56 11.62
CA LYS A 147 0.15 -1.98 11.39
C LYS A 147 0.51 -2.19 9.93
N ARG A 148 1.67 -2.78 9.68
CA ARG A 148 2.21 -3.02 8.32
C ARG A 148 1.95 -4.43 7.82
N HIS A 149 1.20 -5.23 8.57
CA HIS A 149 0.82 -6.60 8.22
C HIS A 149 -0.67 -6.81 8.43
N LEU A 150 -1.28 -7.61 7.56
CA LEU A 150 -2.69 -7.96 7.63
C LEU A 150 -2.89 -9.19 8.53
N PRO A 151 -4.02 -9.30 9.25
CA PRO A 151 -4.36 -10.48 10.04
C PRO A 151 -4.88 -11.61 9.14
N LEU A 152 -4.02 -12.15 8.24
CA LEU A 152 -4.42 -13.09 7.18
C LEU A 152 -5.17 -14.30 7.70
N THR A 153 -4.75 -14.85 8.85
CA THR A 153 -5.42 -16.01 9.48
C THR A 153 -6.85 -15.72 9.96
N ASN A 154 -7.19 -14.45 10.17
CA ASN A 154 -8.55 -14.02 10.54
C ASN A 154 -9.40 -13.67 9.31
N LEU A 155 -8.77 -13.07 8.29
CA LEU A 155 -9.45 -12.63 7.07
C LEU A 155 -9.74 -13.79 6.11
N PHE A 156 -8.82 -14.75 6.03
CA PHE A 156 -8.90 -15.88 5.10
C PHE A 156 -8.92 -17.20 5.90
N ARG A 157 -10.11 -17.76 6.04
CA ARG A 157 -10.35 -19.06 6.66
C ARG A 157 -10.68 -20.06 5.56
N PRO A 158 -9.72 -20.90 5.12
CA PRO A 158 -9.97 -21.91 4.09
C PRO A 158 -10.84 -23.05 4.61
#